data_4564e18ee2841d9f703ab912dc3225ea
#
_entry.id   4564e18ee2841d9f703ab912dc3225ea
#
_cell.length_a   1.000
_cell.length_b   1.000
_cell.length_c   1.000
_cell.angle_alpha   90.00
_cell.angle_beta   90.00
_cell.angle_gamma   90.00
#
_symmetry.space_group_name_H-M   'P 1'
#
loop_
_entity.id
_entity.type
_entity.pdbx_description
1 polymer ?
#
loop_
_entity_poly.entity_id
_entity_poly.type
_entity_poly.pdbx_seq_one_letter_code
_entity_poly.pdbx_strand_id
1 'polypeptide(L)'
;MKAIKLASVFAVSAVAAAVSTATFAAEPVFKGTAGLEYKSQESGGDSATSRGEVNIIGDTGLVYFDLDMEGSTEGEDEVGNTAFNLDEIYVKTGAVQFGDFDGTILDSVAYNAGVEEDNDHAKDDFGNDLGVRYMVNDSLTVAFEIEEGDNVGSLNAAYTTEFSGVTLGVSAGYKMSDDVDNQLLTVGVKAPLGMATLSSFVRVGTVNDADVMNTGIGLDLPVSEELVLAAQYYTKGGESSEGVDEVDQGRTEFTAYYTPGDVTFYASYLSYEADDSDYSVVGAKVSF
;
A
#
# COMPACT_ATOMS: atom_id res chain seq x y z
N MET A 1 26.55 -16.18 2.94
CA MET A 1 27.25 -15.01 2.36
C MET A 1 27.71 -15.19 0.90
N LYS A 2 28.17 -16.34 0.40
CA LYS A 2 28.62 -16.48 -1.00
C LYS A 2 27.47 -16.66 -2.01
N ALA A 3 26.37 -17.26 -1.62
CA ALA A 3 25.24 -17.53 -2.51
C ALA A 3 24.41 -16.25 -2.84
N ILE A 4 24.21 -15.39 -1.84
CA ILE A 4 23.45 -14.13 -2.01
C ILE A 4 24.21 -13.15 -2.93
N LYS A 5 25.53 -13.04 -2.78
CA LYS A 5 26.34 -12.22 -3.70
C LYS A 5 26.33 -12.74 -5.14
N LEU A 6 26.15 -14.05 -5.33
CA LEU A 6 26.04 -14.62 -6.67
C LEU A 6 24.68 -14.30 -7.30
N ALA A 7 23.60 -14.38 -6.53
CA ALA A 7 22.26 -14.07 -7.00
C ALA A 7 22.11 -12.60 -7.45
N SER A 8 22.64 -11.65 -6.68
CA SER A 8 22.62 -10.23 -7.04
C SER A 8 23.45 -9.92 -8.30
N VAL A 9 24.59 -10.58 -8.49
CA VAL A 9 25.40 -10.41 -9.71
C VAL A 9 24.69 -10.99 -10.94
N PHE A 10 24.02 -12.12 -10.81
CA PHE A 10 23.24 -12.71 -11.91
C PHE A 10 22.00 -11.87 -12.24
N ALA A 11 21.31 -11.31 -11.26
CA ALA A 11 20.16 -10.43 -11.49
C ALA A 11 20.57 -9.17 -12.28
N VAL A 12 21.62 -8.48 -11.85
CA VAL A 12 22.14 -7.28 -12.53
C VAL A 12 22.62 -7.62 -13.95
N SER A 13 23.29 -8.74 -14.14
CA SER A 13 23.76 -9.17 -15.47
C SER A 13 22.60 -9.57 -16.40
N ALA A 14 21.54 -10.17 -15.88
CA ALA A 14 20.34 -10.52 -16.64
C ALA A 14 19.56 -9.28 -17.06
N VAL A 15 19.42 -8.29 -16.18
CA VAL A 15 18.79 -7.01 -16.50
C VAL A 15 19.56 -6.26 -17.58
N ALA A 16 20.90 -6.18 -17.48
CA ALA A 16 21.72 -5.52 -18.49
C ALA A 16 21.63 -6.20 -19.86
N ALA A 17 21.56 -7.54 -19.90
CA ALA A 17 21.40 -8.30 -21.14
C ALA A 17 19.98 -8.15 -21.74
N ALA A 18 18.97 -8.07 -20.90
CA ALA A 18 17.57 -7.91 -21.31
C ALA A 18 17.30 -6.53 -21.91
N VAL A 19 17.81 -5.47 -21.29
CA VAL A 19 17.68 -4.09 -21.77
C VAL A 19 18.36 -3.91 -23.14
N SER A 20 19.44 -4.65 -23.42
CA SER A 20 20.16 -4.57 -24.69
C SER A 20 19.44 -5.23 -25.89
N THR A 21 18.43 -6.08 -25.63
CA THR A 21 17.66 -6.80 -26.67
C THR A 21 16.21 -6.32 -26.81
N ALA A 22 15.71 -5.49 -25.89
CA ALA A 22 14.34 -4.98 -25.93
C ALA A 22 14.21 -3.84 -26.96
N THR A 23 13.79 -4.18 -28.15
CA THR A 23 13.54 -3.22 -29.25
C THR A 23 12.16 -2.55 -29.19
N PHE A 24 11.37 -2.81 -28.16
CA PHE A 24 10.02 -2.24 -27.98
C PHE A 24 9.82 -1.81 -26.52
N ALA A 25 10.48 -0.72 -26.13
CA ALA A 25 10.06 -0.03 -24.92
C ALA A 25 8.73 0.68 -25.24
N ALA A 26 7.68 0.44 -24.44
CA ALA A 26 6.54 1.32 -24.43
C ALA A 26 7.02 2.73 -24.04
N GLU A 27 6.39 3.76 -24.59
CA GLU A 27 6.70 5.13 -24.17
C GLU A 27 6.43 5.24 -22.66
N PRO A 28 7.33 5.87 -21.87
CA PRO A 28 7.07 6.09 -20.46
C PRO A 28 5.77 6.86 -20.26
N VAL A 29 4.99 6.45 -19.29
CA VAL A 29 3.76 7.14 -18.90
C VAL A 29 4.11 8.08 -17.76
N PHE A 30 3.73 9.34 -17.89
CA PHE A 30 3.80 10.31 -16.82
C PHE A 30 2.44 10.37 -16.13
N LYS A 31 2.42 10.18 -14.84
CA LYS A 31 1.26 10.39 -13.98
C LYS A 31 1.67 11.29 -12.84
N GLY A 32 0.72 11.91 -12.18
CA GLY A 32 1.05 12.67 -11.00
C GLY A 32 -0.17 13.31 -10.37
N THR A 33 0.06 13.84 -9.19
CA THR A 33 -0.89 14.64 -8.44
C THR A 33 -0.24 15.93 -8.01
N ALA A 34 -1.01 17.01 -7.98
CA ALA A 34 -0.59 18.27 -7.38
C ALA A 34 -1.75 18.84 -6.59
N GLY A 35 -1.50 19.31 -5.38
CA GLY A 35 -2.57 19.75 -4.50
C GLY A 35 -2.14 20.71 -3.41
N LEU A 36 -3.16 21.25 -2.76
CA LEU A 36 -3.06 22.05 -1.54
C LEU A 36 -3.96 21.43 -0.49
N GLU A 37 -3.46 21.37 0.72
CA GLU A 37 -4.15 20.80 1.87
C GLU A 37 -4.04 21.73 3.07
N TYR A 38 -5.09 21.79 3.86
CA TYR A 38 -5.10 22.42 5.17
C TYR A 38 -5.57 21.40 6.20
N LYS A 39 -4.71 21.13 7.18
CA LYS A 39 -4.96 20.21 8.29
C LYS A 39 -5.16 20.99 9.58
N SER A 40 -6.22 20.70 10.29
CA SER A 40 -6.53 21.24 11.62
C SER A 40 -6.60 20.11 12.63
N GLN A 41 -5.78 20.18 13.68
CA GLN A 41 -5.66 19.17 14.73
C GLN A 41 -6.19 19.70 16.06
N GLU A 42 -6.92 18.86 16.79
CA GLU A 42 -7.48 19.24 18.09
C GLU A 42 -6.41 19.47 19.15
N SER A 43 -5.32 18.68 19.12
CA SER A 43 -4.22 18.72 20.10
C SER A 43 -2.96 19.44 19.62
N GLY A 44 -2.95 19.95 18.40
CA GLY A 44 -1.77 20.50 17.71
C GLY A 44 -2.04 21.86 17.05
N GLY A 45 -1.08 22.31 16.27
CA GLY A 45 -1.24 23.49 15.42
C GLY A 45 -1.89 23.12 14.08
N ASP A 46 -2.54 24.12 13.49
CA ASP A 46 -3.02 24.02 12.12
C ASP A 46 -1.84 24.08 11.15
N SER A 47 -1.91 23.34 10.07
CA SER A 47 -0.87 23.35 9.00
C SER A 47 -1.51 23.49 7.63
N ALA A 48 -0.76 24.13 6.72
CA ALA A 48 -1.10 24.18 5.32
C ALA A 48 0.07 23.62 4.52
N THR A 49 -0.20 22.66 3.65
CA THR A 49 0.81 21.93 2.91
C THR A 49 0.48 21.95 1.42
N SER A 50 1.46 22.22 0.56
CA SER A 50 1.36 21.91 -0.85
C SER A 50 2.09 20.60 -1.12
N ARG A 51 1.46 19.69 -1.82
CA ARG A 51 2.04 18.41 -2.22
C ARG A 51 2.05 18.30 -3.74
N GLY A 52 3.09 17.71 -4.26
CA GLY A 52 3.17 17.33 -5.66
C GLY A 52 3.95 16.04 -5.80
N GLU A 53 3.44 15.15 -6.62
CA GLU A 53 4.04 13.86 -6.95
C GLU A 53 4.03 13.69 -8.46
N VAL A 54 5.11 13.18 -9.00
CA VAL A 54 5.21 12.81 -10.42
C VAL A 54 5.83 11.44 -10.54
N ASN A 55 5.09 10.50 -11.07
CA ASN A 55 5.56 9.15 -11.36
C ASN A 55 5.94 9.04 -12.83
N ILE A 56 7.08 8.43 -13.10
CA ILE A 56 7.54 8.07 -14.44
C ILE A 56 7.52 6.55 -14.55
N ILE A 57 6.49 6.02 -15.17
CA ILE A 57 6.25 4.59 -15.26
C ILE A 57 6.71 4.08 -16.62
N GLY A 58 7.53 3.04 -16.62
CA GLY A 58 7.97 2.33 -17.82
C GLY A 58 7.69 0.84 -17.74
N ASP A 59 7.05 0.31 -18.79
CA ASP A 59 6.82 -1.12 -18.96
C ASP A 59 7.29 -1.57 -20.34
N THR A 60 8.41 -2.26 -20.39
CA THR A 60 8.97 -2.79 -21.65
C THR A 60 8.41 -4.17 -22.00
N GLY A 61 7.50 -4.72 -21.21
CA GLY A 61 7.04 -6.11 -21.27
C GLY A 61 8.00 -7.09 -20.59
N LEU A 62 9.28 -6.70 -20.41
CA LEU A 62 10.28 -7.49 -19.71
C LEU A 62 10.73 -6.81 -18.41
N VAL A 63 10.87 -5.49 -18.41
CA VAL A 63 11.23 -4.69 -17.22
C VAL A 63 10.11 -3.70 -16.96
N TYR A 64 9.66 -3.64 -15.74
CA TYR A 64 8.81 -2.60 -15.20
C TYR A 64 9.62 -1.72 -14.26
N PHE A 65 9.37 -0.43 -14.25
CA PHE A 65 9.89 0.50 -13.25
C PHE A 65 8.90 1.63 -12.98
N ASP A 66 8.89 2.12 -11.77
CA ASP A 66 8.26 3.35 -11.35
C ASP A 66 9.29 4.25 -10.65
N LEU A 67 9.47 5.45 -11.17
CA LEU A 67 10.31 6.49 -10.59
C LEU A 67 9.40 7.55 -10.01
N ASP A 68 9.52 7.77 -8.73
CA ASP A 68 8.73 8.74 -8.01
C ASP A 68 9.52 10.01 -7.68
N MET A 69 8.87 11.16 -7.91
CA MET A 69 9.37 12.47 -7.52
C MET A 69 8.32 13.14 -6.65
N GLU A 70 8.57 13.19 -5.36
CA GLU A 70 7.71 13.86 -4.40
C GLU A 70 8.28 15.20 -3.96
N GLY A 71 7.39 16.16 -3.75
CA GLY A 71 7.72 17.45 -3.17
C GLY A 71 6.59 17.97 -2.29
N SER A 72 6.93 18.40 -1.07
CA SER A 72 5.99 19.04 -0.17
C SER A 72 6.59 20.31 0.43
N THR A 73 5.74 21.30 0.73
CA THR A 73 6.13 22.48 1.52
C THR A 73 5.45 22.38 2.87
N GLU A 74 6.19 22.04 3.90
CA GLU A 74 5.74 22.08 5.29
C GLU A 74 6.36 23.28 6.00
N GLY A 75 5.52 24.22 6.47
CA GLY A 75 5.93 25.35 7.31
C GLY A 75 6.57 26.53 6.59
N GLU A 76 6.68 27.66 7.31
CA GLU A 76 7.20 28.92 6.77
C GLU A 76 8.74 28.95 6.57
N ASP A 77 9.48 27.99 7.12
CA ASP A 77 10.95 28.01 7.20
C ASP A 77 11.65 26.82 6.52
N GLU A 78 10.95 25.84 5.96
CA GLU A 78 11.58 24.71 5.30
C GLU A 78 11.37 24.78 3.78
N VAL A 79 12.49 24.90 3.08
CA VAL A 79 12.56 24.61 1.63
C VAL A 79 12.12 23.15 1.49
N GLY A 80 10.95 22.94 0.89
CA GLY A 80 10.29 21.66 0.82
C GLY A 80 11.23 20.49 0.49
N ASN A 81 11.07 19.41 1.18
CA ASN A 81 11.77 18.19 0.87
C ASN A 81 11.34 17.72 -0.51
N THR A 82 12.31 17.57 -1.40
CA THR A 82 12.11 16.95 -2.69
C THR A 82 12.81 15.60 -2.63
N ALA A 83 12.05 14.54 -2.70
CA ALA A 83 12.57 13.18 -2.83
C ALA A 83 12.53 12.76 -4.31
N PHE A 84 13.53 12.02 -4.73
CA PHE A 84 13.54 11.29 -5.99
C PHE A 84 13.88 9.84 -5.65
N ASN A 85 12.90 8.97 -5.79
CA ASN A 85 13.01 7.57 -5.40
C ASN A 85 12.76 6.67 -6.60
N LEU A 86 13.36 5.50 -6.57
CA LEU A 86 12.93 4.37 -7.38
C LEU A 86 11.94 3.59 -6.51
N ASP A 87 10.67 3.72 -6.84
CA ASP A 87 9.59 3.12 -6.08
C ASP A 87 9.45 1.62 -6.38
N GLU A 88 9.49 1.30 -7.66
CA GLU A 88 9.42 -0.09 -8.14
C GLU A 88 10.39 -0.36 -9.26
N ILE A 89 11.06 -1.54 -9.23
CA ILE A 89 11.77 -2.07 -10.39
C ILE A 89 11.80 -3.59 -10.36
N TYR A 90 11.18 -4.22 -11.35
CA TYR A 90 11.24 -5.67 -11.46
C TYR A 90 11.28 -6.17 -12.91
N VAL A 91 11.77 -7.38 -13.08
CA VAL A 91 11.83 -8.09 -14.36
C VAL A 91 10.68 -9.08 -14.43
N LYS A 92 10.03 -9.14 -15.60
CA LYS A 92 8.96 -10.09 -15.92
C LYS A 92 9.49 -11.16 -16.88
N THR A 93 9.32 -12.43 -16.57
CA THR A 93 9.65 -13.53 -17.47
C THR A 93 8.65 -14.67 -17.35
N GLY A 94 7.69 -14.69 -18.26
CA GLY A 94 6.53 -15.60 -18.16
C GLY A 94 5.72 -15.35 -16.89
N ALA A 95 5.59 -16.38 -16.06
CA ALA A 95 4.87 -16.30 -14.77
C ALA A 95 5.75 -15.83 -13.61
N VAL A 96 7.04 -15.56 -13.83
CA VAL A 96 7.99 -15.13 -12.78
C VAL A 96 8.24 -13.64 -12.90
N GLN A 97 8.22 -12.97 -11.76
CA GLN A 97 8.67 -11.58 -11.57
C GLN A 97 9.74 -11.58 -10.49
N PHE A 98 10.77 -10.75 -10.61
CA PHE A 98 11.78 -10.61 -9.58
C PHE A 98 12.35 -9.19 -9.57
N GLY A 99 12.56 -8.65 -8.40
CA GLY A 99 13.04 -7.29 -8.19
C GLY A 99 12.46 -6.67 -6.94
N ASP A 100 12.31 -5.37 -7.00
CA ASP A 100 11.70 -4.51 -6.00
C ASP A 100 10.28 -4.16 -6.44
N PHE A 101 9.31 -4.35 -5.57
CA PHE A 101 7.88 -4.18 -5.84
C PHE A 101 7.29 -3.17 -4.86
N ASP A 102 6.20 -2.51 -5.24
CA ASP A 102 5.41 -1.71 -4.32
C ASP A 102 4.66 -2.61 -3.31
N GLY A 103 5.29 -2.81 -2.15
CA GLY A 103 4.74 -3.57 -1.03
C GLY A 103 4.71 -5.09 -1.18
N THR A 104 4.33 -5.75 -0.10
CA THR A 104 4.21 -7.21 -0.01
C THR A 104 2.91 -7.73 -0.64
N ILE A 105 2.92 -8.98 -1.15
CA ILE A 105 1.68 -9.62 -1.59
C ILE A 105 0.71 -9.93 -0.42
N LEU A 106 1.15 -9.85 0.83
CA LEU A 106 0.28 -10.07 2.00
C LEU A 106 -0.83 -9.02 2.11
N ASP A 107 -0.55 -7.78 1.66
CA ASP A 107 -1.48 -6.66 1.72
C ASP A 107 -2.48 -6.63 0.57
N SER A 108 -2.22 -7.36 -0.50
CA SER A 108 -3.03 -7.33 -1.73
C SER A 108 -4.51 -7.70 -1.54
N VAL A 109 -4.88 -8.27 -0.40
CA VAL A 109 -6.24 -8.70 -0.06
C VAL A 109 -6.85 -7.96 1.14
N ALA A 110 -6.14 -7.02 1.73
CA ALA A 110 -6.65 -6.14 2.78
C ALA A 110 -7.41 -4.97 2.13
N TYR A 111 -8.66 -5.19 1.78
CA TYR A 111 -9.46 -4.21 1.04
C TYR A 111 -9.97 -3.09 1.93
N ASN A 112 -9.67 -1.86 1.54
CA ASN A 112 -10.02 -0.62 2.22
C ASN A 112 -11.05 0.19 1.42
N ALA A 113 -11.69 1.17 2.05
CA ALA A 113 -12.43 2.22 1.36
C ALA A 113 -11.45 3.25 0.76
N GLY A 114 -11.93 4.01 -0.19
CA GLY A 114 -11.18 5.12 -0.78
C GLY A 114 -11.23 6.38 0.08
N VAL A 115 -10.76 6.32 1.33
CA VAL A 115 -10.57 7.48 2.20
C VAL A 115 -9.27 8.22 1.87
N GLU A 116 -9.08 9.45 2.32
CA GLU A 116 -7.96 10.29 1.92
C GLU A 116 -6.71 10.07 2.77
N GLU A 117 -6.87 9.98 4.09
CA GLU A 117 -5.74 10.07 5.02
C GLU A 117 -5.28 8.70 5.52
N ASP A 118 -6.20 7.79 5.79
CA ASP A 118 -5.89 6.52 6.44
C ASP A 118 -6.33 5.33 5.57
N ASN A 119 -5.72 5.20 4.40
CA ASN A 119 -5.99 4.12 3.46
C ASN A 119 -5.04 2.91 3.58
N ASP A 120 -4.11 2.93 4.52
CA ASP A 120 -3.00 1.99 4.62
C ASP A 120 -2.89 1.35 6.01
N HIS A 121 -3.88 0.57 6.38
CA HIS A 121 -4.00 0.05 7.75
C HIS A 121 -3.56 -1.38 7.95
N ALA A 122 -3.21 -2.06 6.89
CA ALA A 122 -2.86 -3.47 6.98
C ALA A 122 -1.37 -3.73 7.22
N LYS A 123 -0.59 -2.68 7.46
CA LYS A 123 0.89 -2.70 7.47
C LYS A 123 1.58 -3.38 8.65
N ASP A 124 0.88 -4.07 9.54
CA ASP A 124 1.59 -4.95 10.47
C ASP A 124 1.89 -6.26 9.77
N ASP A 125 2.88 -6.24 8.92
CA ASP A 125 3.35 -7.41 8.22
C ASP A 125 4.88 -7.55 8.33
N PHE A 126 5.35 -8.68 7.92
CA PHE A 126 6.77 -8.99 7.81
C PHE A 126 7.18 -9.20 6.35
N GLY A 127 6.28 -8.92 5.42
CA GLY A 127 6.56 -8.97 3.99
C GLY A 127 7.44 -7.80 3.56
N ASN A 128 8.06 -7.92 2.41
CA ASN A 128 8.91 -6.88 1.87
C ASN A 128 8.71 -6.76 0.36
N ASP A 129 9.18 -5.67 -0.16
CA ASP A 129 9.08 -5.29 -1.57
C ASP A 129 10.06 -6.09 -2.42
N LEU A 130 11.26 -6.39 -1.89
CA LEU A 130 12.30 -7.09 -2.64
C LEU A 130 12.05 -8.60 -2.67
N GLY A 131 12.01 -9.20 -3.85
CA GLY A 131 11.82 -10.64 -3.91
C GLY A 131 11.60 -11.26 -5.28
N VAL A 132 10.99 -12.44 -5.23
CA VAL A 132 10.56 -13.19 -6.41
C VAL A 132 9.09 -13.56 -6.25
N ARG A 133 8.27 -13.22 -7.24
CA ARG A 133 6.85 -13.56 -7.33
C ARG A 133 6.62 -14.56 -8.46
N TYR A 134 5.83 -15.59 -8.20
CA TYR A 134 5.39 -16.56 -9.17
C TYR A 134 3.88 -16.57 -9.29
N MET A 135 3.36 -16.15 -10.42
CA MET A 135 1.93 -16.21 -10.74
C MET A 135 1.59 -17.63 -11.17
N VAL A 136 1.05 -18.43 -10.23
CA VAL A 136 0.62 -19.81 -10.50
C VAL A 136 -0.50 -19.85 -11.52
N ASN A 137 -1.41 -18.87 -11.41
CA ASN A 137 -2.48 -18.56 -12.36
C ASN A 137 -2.99 -17.14 -12.07
N ASP A 138 -4.04 -16.70 -12.76
CA ASP A 138 -4.63 -15.36 -12.62
C ASP A 138 -5.16 -15.04 -11.22
N SER A 139 -5.36 -16.06 -10.37
CA SER A 139 -5.92 -15.92 -9.03
C SER A 139 -4.91 -16.16 -7.91
N LEU A 140 -3.82 -16.87 -8.16
CA LEU A 140 -2.86 -17.29 -7.13
C LEU A 140 -1.46 -16.83 -7.47
N THR A 141 -0.90 -16.04 -6.60
CA THR A 141 0.52 -15.65 -6.59
C THR A 141 1.21 -16.21 -5.36
N VAL A 142 2.43 -16.70 -5.52
CA VAL A 142 3.34 -17.11 -4.42
C VAL A 142 4.57 -16.23 -4.51
N ALA A 143 5.09 -15.77 -3.39
CA ALA A 143 6.27 -14.94 -3.33
C ALA A 143 7.27 -15.44 -2.30
N PHE A 144 8.55 -15.23 -2.60
CA PHE A 144 9.63 -15.23 -1.64
C PHE A 144 10.14 -13.80 -1.54
N GLU A 145 9.93 -13.16 -0.40
CA GLU A 145 10.26 -11.76 -0.15
C GLU A 145 11.42 -11.69 0.85
N ILE A 146 12.30 -10.70 0.70
CA ILE A 146 13.56 -10.56 1.46
C ILE A 146 13.56 -9.18 2.09
N GLU A 147 13.74 -9.10 3.39
CA GLU A 147 13.89 -7.84 4.11
C GLU A 147 15.28 -7.23 3.87
N GLU A 148 15.31 -5.95 3.49
CA GLU A 148 16.57 -5.26 3.22
C GLU A 148 17.37 -5.07 4.52
N GLY A 149 18.63 -5.49 4.51
CA GLY A 149 19.52 -5.41 5.67
C GLY A 149 19.53 -6.66 6.56
N ASP A 150 18.49 -7.47 6.55
CA ASP A 150 18.43 -8.76 7.22
C ASP A 150 18.63 -9.92 6.25
N ASN A 151 19.26 -11.00 6.66
CA ASN A 151 19.40 -12.20 5.82
C ASN A 151 18.19 -13.14 5.99
N VAL A 152 17.03 -12.57 6.25
CA VAL A 152 15.80 -13.27 6.55
C VAL A 152 14.81 -13.04 5.43
N GLY A 153 14.11 -14.09 5.04
CA GLY A 153 13.08 -14.01 4.00
C GLY A 153 11.76 -14.59 4.49
N SER A 154 10.71 -14.20 3.82
CA SER A 154 9.35 -14.73 4.04
C SER A 154 8.87 -15.50 2.82
N LEU A 155 8.03 -16.51 3.05
CA LEU A 155 7.29 -17.22 2.02
C LEU A 155 5.81 -16.81 2.13
N ASN A 156 5.31 -16.17 1.10
CA ASN A 156 4.00 -15.55 1.07
C ASN A 156 3.17 -16.11 -0.08
N ALA A 157 1.85 -16.13 0.10
CA ALA A 157 0.90 -16.50 -0.94
C ALA A 157 -0.35 -15.60 -0.85
N ALA A 158 -0.87 -15.20 -2.00
CA ALA A 158 -2.12 -14.46 -2.11
C ALA A 158 -3.03 -15.10 -3.16
N TYR A 159 -4.29 -15.29 -2.80
CA TYR A 159 -5.33 -15.81 -3.68
C TYR A 159 -6.49 -14.82 -3.74
N THR A 160 -6.90 -14.47 -4.94
CA THR A 160 -8.05 -13.60 -5.19
C THR A 160 -8.99 -14.24 -6.19
N THR A 161 -10.28 -14.18 -5.94
CA THR A 161 -11.31 -14.66 -6.86
C THR A 161 -12.49 -13.71 -6.88
N GLU A 162 -13.19 -13.66 -8.02
CA GLU A 162 -14.40 -12.87 -8.19
C GLU A 162 -15.58 -13.79 -8.53
N PHE A 163 -16.69 -13.58 -7.84
CA PHE A 163 -17.94 -14.25 -8.10
C PHE A 163 -19.11 -13.26 -8.01
N SER A 164 -19.85 -13.08 -9.11
CA SER A 164 -21.02 -12.18 -9.18
C SER A 164 -20.72 -10.74 -8.71
N GLY A 165 -19.54 -10.22 -9.05
CA GLY A 165 -19.10 -8.88 -8.67
C GLY A 165 -18.58 -8.78 -7.22
N VAL A 166 -18.57 -9.87 -6.45
CA VAL A 166 -17.94 -9.94 -5.13
C VAL A 166 -16.53 -10.45 -5.30
N THR A 167 -15.55 -9.66 -4.86
CA THR A 167 -14.15 -10.07 -4.78
C THR A 167 -13.87 -10.65 -3.41
N LEU A 168 -13.26 -11.82 -3.38
CA LEU A 168 -12.79 -12.50 -2.17
C LEU A 168 -11.29 -12.67 -2.28
N GLY A 169 -10.55 -12.34 -1.23
CA GLY A 169 -9.12 -12.49 -1.16
C GLY A 169 -8.69 -13.20 0.11
N VAL A 170 -7.61 -13.98 0.00
CA VAL A 170 -6.92 -14.60 1.12
C VAL A 170 -5.44 -14.49 0.89
N SER A 171 -4.69 -13.97 1.85
CA SER A 171 -3.22 -14.05 1.85
C SER A 171 -2.72 -14.73 3.11
N ALA A 172 -1.58 -15.39 3.01
CA ALA A 172 -0.90 -16.02 4.13
C ALA A 172 0.60 -15.94 3.93
N GLY A 173 1.33 -15.74 5.03
CA GLY A 173 2.79 -15.64 5.01
C GLY A 173 3.43 -16.25 6.23
N TYR A 174 4.69 -16.65 6.06
CA TYR A 174 5.56 -17.16 7.09
C TYR A 174 6.97 -16.61 6.89
N LYS A 175 7.51 -15.89 7.89
CA LYS A 175 8.89 -15.40 7.89
C LYS A 175 9.81 -16.46 8.53
N MET A 176 10.89 -16.77 7.85
CA MET A 176 11.90 -17.72 8.30
C MET A 176 12.91 -17.00 9.18
N SER A 177 12.66 -16.98 10.49
CA SER A 177 13.60 -16.44 11.50
C SER A 177 13.93 -17.53 12.50
N ASP A 178 15.16 -17.53 13.03
CA ASP A 178 15.61 -18.50 14.02
C ASP A 178 15.15 -18.15 15.45
N ASP A 179 14.80 -16.87 15.67
CA ASP A 179 14.58 -16.32 17.01
C ASP A 179 13.16 -15.80 17.26
N VAL A 180 12.31 -15.68 16.21
CA VAL A 180 10.99 -15.03 16.33
C VAL A 180 9.98 -15.74 15.44
N ASP A 181 8.80 -16.01 15.96
CA ASP A 181 7.68 -16.54 15.17
C ASP A 181 6.96 -15.41 14.43
N ASN A 182 6.84 -15.57 13.10
CA ASN A 182 6.12 -14.64 12.25
C ASN A 182 5.23 -15.41 11.27
N GLN A 183 3.94 -15.25 11.42
CA GLN A 183 2.93 -15.86 10.54
C GLN A 183 1.70 -14.96 10.48
N LEU A 184 1.19 -14.74 9.28
CA LEU A 184 0.00 -13.92 9.05
C LEU A 184 -1.00 -14.64 8.14
N LEU A 185 -2.27 -14.40 8.41
CA LEU A 185 -3.39 -14.75 7.56
C LEU A 185 -4.29 -13.52 7.41
N THR A 186 -4.56 -13.11 6.18
CA THR A 186 -5.51 -12.05 5.88
C THR A 186 -6.65 -12.62 5.03
N VAL A 187 -7.87 -12.23 5.35
CA VAL A 187 -9.05 -12.51 4.52
C VAL A 187 -9.75 -11.20 4.24
N GLY A 188 -9.99 -10.91 2.97
CA GLY A 188 -10.65 -9.70 2.52
C GLY A 188 -11.86 -9.96 1.63
N VAL A 189 -12.80 -9.04 1.67
CA VAL A 189 -13.97 -9.03 0.79
C VAL A 189 -14.24 -7.61 0.28
N LYS A 190 -14.55 -7.51 -1.02
CA LYS A 190 -15.04 -6.28 -1.64
C LYS A 190 -16.31 -6.62 -2.43
N ALA A 191 -17.42 -5.95 -2.14
CA ALA A 191 -18.72 -6.31 -2.66
C ALA A 191 -19.55 -5.08 -3.05
N PRO A 192 -20.29 -5.11 -4.17
CA PRO A 192 -21.26 -4.08 -4.51
C PRO A 192 -22.46 -4.16 -3.55
N LEU A 193 -22.88 -3.02 -3.03
CA LEU A 193 -24.05 -2.85 -2.18
C LEU A 193 -24.96 -1.75 -2.78
N GLY A 194 -25.74 -2.11 -3.79
CA GLY A 194 -26.49 -1.15 -4.57
C GLY A 194 -25.57 -0.26 -5.39
N MET A 195 -25.58 1.04 -5.11
CA MET A 195 -24.64 2.01 -5.72
C MET A 195 -23.33 2.12 -4.94
N ALA A 196 -23.26 1.61 -3.72
CA ALA A 196 -22.07 1.63 -2.89
C ALA A 196 -21.18 0.40 -3.11
N THR A 197 -19.91 0.50 -2.70
CA THR A 197 -18.99 -0.61 -2.57
C THR A 197 -18.61 -0.79 -1.11
N LEU A 198 -18.81 -1.98 -0.59
CA LEU A 198 -18.38 -2.41 0.74
C LEU A 198 -17.01 -3.08 0.62
N SER A 199 -16.07 -2.67 1.44
CA SER A 199 -14.75 -3.29 1.61
C SER A 199 -14.58 -3.75 3.05
N SER A 200 -13.93 -4.89 3.26
CA SER A 200 -13.61 -5.35 4.62
C SER A 200 -12.47 -6.34 4.60
N PHE A 201 -11.71 -6.39 5.68
CA PHE A 201 -10.70 -7.41 5.89
C PHE A 201 -10.57 -7.78 7.37
N VAL A 202 -9.98 -8.95 7.61
CA VAL A 202 -9.50 -9.41 8.92
C VAL A 202 -8.12 -9.99 8.70
N ARG A 203 -7.15 -9.52 9.51
CA ARG A 203 -5.77 -10.03 9.56
C ARG A 203 -5.50 -10.56 10.95
N VAL A 204 -4.95 -11.77 11.04
CA VAL A 204 -4.58 -12.41 12.30
C VAL A 204 -3.25 -13.12 12.16
N GLY A 205 -2.50 -13.20 13.24
CA GLY A 205 -1.23 -13.94 13.26
C GLY A 205 -0.30 -13.47 14.36
N THR A 206 0.99 -13.64 14.11
CA THR A 206 2.06 -13.24 15.02
C THR A 206 3.14 -12.52 14.21
N VAL A 207 3.58 -11.36 14.66
CA VAL A 207 4.68 -10.59 14.09
C VAL A 207 5.65 -10.19 15.19
N ASN A 208 6.91 -10.61 15.09
CA ASN A 208 7.94 -10.39 16.10
C ASN A 208 7.53 -10.86 17.51
N ASP A 209 6.94 -12.08 17.58
CA ASP A 209 6.37 -12.69 18.80
C ASP A 209 5.18 -11.93 19.42
N ALA A 210 4.66 -10.91 18.75
CA ALA A 210 3.46 -10.20 19.17
C ALA A 210 2.25 -10.72 18.40
N ASP A 211 1.15 -10.99 19.08
CA ASP A 211 -0.11 -11.34 18.42
C ASP A 211 -0.67 -10.13 17.66
N VAL A 212 -1.12 -10.36 16.43
CA VAL A 212 -1.70 -9.32 15.57
C VAL A 212 -3.14 -9.67 15.28
N MET A 213 -4.04 -8.70 15.45
CA MET A 213 -5.44 -8.77 15.02
C MET A 213 -5.90 -7.43 14.47
N ASN A 214 -5.84 -7.28 13.15
CA ASN A 214 -6.30 -6.06 12.47
C ASN A 214 -7.60 -6.34 11.73
N THR A 215 -8.54 -5.42 11.82
CA THR A 215 -9.81 -5.51 11.09
C THR A 215 -10.16 -4.17 10.45
N GLY A 216 -10.73 -4.20 9.27
CA GLY A 216 -11.21 -3.03 8.57
C GLY A 216 -12.56 -3.26 7.93
N ILE A 217 -13.38 -2.21 7.94
CA ILE A 217 -14.63 -2.14 7.18
C ILE A 217 -14.77 -0.74 6.59
N GLY A 218 -15.07 -0.67 5.31
CA GLY A 218 -15.20 0.58 4.59
C GLY A 218 -16.35 0.59 3.59
N LEU A 219 -16.82 1.76 3.26
CA LEU A 219 -17.90 2.00 2.34
C LEU A 219 -17.56 3.17 1.41
N ASP A 220 -17.60 2.93 0.11
CA ASP A 220 -17.53 3.97 -0.91
C ASP A 220 -18.93 4.15 -1.51
N LEU A 221 -19.45 5.38 -1.47
CA LEU A 221 -20.77 5.73 -1.98
C LEU A 221 -20.68 6.84 -3.02
N PRO A 222 -20.73 6.53 -4.32
CA PRO A 222 -20.89 7.52 -5.38
C PRO A 222 -22.33 8.07 -5.35
N VAL A 223 -22.48 9.29 -4.78
CA VAL A 223 -23.79 9.96 -4.67
C VAL A 223 -24.22 10.54 -6.01
N SER A 224 -23.25 11.04 -6.78
CA SER A 224 -23.44 11.54 -8.14
C SER A 224 -22.16 11.30 -8.96
N GLU A 225 -22.14 11.74 -10.22
CA GLU A 225 -20.93 11.70 -11.05
C GLU A 225 -19.78 12.55 -10.49
N GLU A 226 -20.12 13.58 -9.72
CA GLU A 226 -19.15 14.53 -9.15
C GLU A 226 -18.90 14.32 -7.65
N LEU A 227 -19.77 13.61 -6.93
CA LEU A 227 -19.69 13.48 -5.46
C LEU A 227 -19.58 12.02 -5.04
N VAL A 228 -18.49 11.70 -4.35
CA VAL A 228 -18.26 10.43 -3.69
C VAL A 228 -18.09 10.65 -2.19
N LEU A 229 -18.73 9.83 -1.38
CA LEU A 229 -18.52 9.75 0.07
C LEU A 229 -17.82 8.45 0.38
N ALA A 230 -16.76 8.50 1.17
CA ALA A 230 -16.06 7.34 1.70
C ALA A 230 -16.12 7.34 3.22
N ALA A 231 -16.25 6.17 3.81
CA ALA A 231 -16.19 6.00 5.26
C ALA A 231 -15.45 4.71 5.58
N GLN A 232 -14.64 4.72 6.61
CA GLN A 232 -13.87 3.58 7.04
C GLN A 232 -13.76 3.53 8.56
N TYR A 233 -13.85 2.33 9.10
CA TYR A 233 -13.49 2.01 10.47
C TYR A 233 -12.45 0.91 10.45
N TYR A 234 -11.42 1.07 11.24
CA TYR A 234 -10.30 0.16 11.33
C TYR A 234 -9.88 -0.02 12.78
N THR A 235 -9.53 -1.23 13.15
CA THR A 235 -8.92 -1.54 14.45
C THR A 235 -7.59 -2.25 14.25
N LYS A 236 -6.62 -1.87 15.06
CA LYS A 236 -5.34 -2.54 15.22
C LYS A 236 -5.26 -3.01 16.65
N GLY A 237 -5.18 -4.31 16.85
CA GLY A 237 -5.11 -4.93 18.18
C GLY A 237 -4.19 -6.12 18.21
N GLY A 238 -3.82 -6.56 19.41
CA GLY A 238 -2.95 -7.69 19.65
C GLY A 238 -2.34 -7.64 21.03
N GLU A 239 -1.53 -8.63 21.36
CA GLU A 239 -0.68 -8.65 22.57
C GLU A 239 0.76 -8.35 22.15
N SER A 240 1.43 -7.44 22.85
CA SER A 240 2.87 -7.24 22.63
C SER A 240 3.66 -8.44 23.16
N SER A 241 4.88 -8.64 22.64
CA SER A 241 5.81 -9.66 23.12
C SER A 241 6.14 -9.57 24.62
N GLU A 242 5.79 -8.47 25.27
CA GLU A 242 5.94 -8.25 26.72
C GLU A 242 4.66 -8.64 27.51
N GLY A 243 3.62 -9.17 26.84
CA GLY A 243 2.36 -9.56 27.48
C GLY A 243 1.52 -8.37 27.97
N VAL A 244 1.75 -7.20 27.41
CA VAL A 244 0.90 -6.02 27.60
C VAL A 244 -0.11 -6.02 26.48
N ASP A 245 -1.41 -6.07 26.80
CA ASP A 245 -2.47 -5.86 25.82
C ASP A 245 -2.19 -4.53 25.10
N GLU A 246 -1.88 -4.59 23.81
CA GLU A 246 -1.91 -3.38 23.00
C GLU A 246 -3.38 -2.93 22.97
N VAL A 247 -3.63 -1.72 23.45
CA VAL A 247 -4.97 -1.14 23.41
C VAL A 247 -5.44 -1.15 21.97
N ASP A 248 -6.62 -1.71 21.73
CA ASP A 248 -7.26 -1.66 20.42
C ASP A 248 -7.27 -0.19 19.93
N GLN A 249 -6.45 0.08 18.92
CA GLN A 249 -6.39 1.41 18.34
C GLN A 249 -7.42 1.49 17.23
N GLY A 250 -8.63 1.87 17.58
CA GLY A 250 -9.69 2.15 16.62
C GLY A 250 -9.45 3.48 15.91
N ARG A 251 -9.67 3.49 14.60
CA ARG A 251 -9.66 4.70 13.77
C ARG A 251 -10.90 4.76 12.91
N THR A 252 -11.46 5.94 12.79
CA THR A 252 -12.60 6.19 11.91
C THR A 252 -12.27 7.34 10.99
N GLU A 253 -12.48 7.17 9.71
CA GLU A 253 -12.37 8.25 8.75
C GLU A 253 -13.63 8.40 7.93
N PHE A 254 -13.99 9.66 7.67
CA PHE A 254 -15.05 10.06 6.74
C PHE A 254 -14.46 11.04 5.75
N THR A 255 -14.55 10.74 4.46
CA THR A 255 -14.09 11.62 3.39
C THR A 255 -15.22 11.92 2.41
N ALA A 256 -15.31 13.17 1.99
CA ALA A 256 -16.17 13.60 0.89
C ALA A 256 -15.28 14.15 -0.24
N TYR A 257 -15.46 13.62 -1.44
CA TYR A 257 -14.80 14.09 -2.66
C TYR A 257 -15.82 14.76 -3.56
N TYR A 258 -15.49 15.97 -4.04
CA TYR A 258 -16.27 16.68 -5.03
C TYR A 258 -15.41 17.07 -6.22
N THR A 259 -15.71 16.51 -7.40
CA THR A 259 -14.92 16.65 -8.63
C THR A 259 -15.77 17.26 -9.76
N PRO A 260 -15.97 18.59 -9.77
CA PRO A 260 -16.78 19.27 -10.80
C PRO A 260 -16.05 19.49 -12.14
N GLY A 261 -15.02 18.74 -12.43
CA GLY A 261 -14.19 18.85 -13.63
C GLY A 261 -12.85 18.16 -13.38
N ASP A 262 -11.75 18.86 -13.67
CA ASP A 262 -10.39 18.28 -13.54
C ASP A 262 -9.80 18.41 -12.13
N VAL A 263 -10.48 19.13 -11.22
CA VAL A 263 -10.04 19.37 -9.85
C VAL A 263 -10.92 18.60 -8.88
N THR A 264 -10.31 17.82 -8.01
CA THR A 264 -10.98 17.18 -6.89
C THR A 264 -10.80 18.00 -5.62
N PHE A 265 -11.90 18.45 -5.04
CA PHE A 265 -11.96 19.02 -3.69
C PHE A 265 -12.29 17.88 -2.73
N TYR A 266 -11.64 17.87 -1.57
CA TYR A 266 -11.94 16.88 -0.55
C TYR A 266 -12.01 17.50 0.84
N ALA A 267 -12.77 16.83 1.70
CA ALA A 267 -12.81 17.11 3.12
C ALA A 267 -12.84 15.78 3.87
N SER A 268 -11.92 15.60 4.80
CA SER A 268 -11.77 14.40 5.60
C SER A 268 -11.81 14.73 7.09
N TYR A 269 -12.35 13.82 7.88
CA TYR A 269 -12.28 13.84 9.34
C TYR A 269 -11.81 12.48 9.82
N LEU A 270 -10.72 12.47 10.56
CA LEU A 270 -10.10 11.29 11.16
C LEU A 270 -10.21 11.37 12.68
N SER A 271 -10.69 10.31 13.30
CA SER A 271 -10.81 10.17 14.75
C SER A 271 -10.07 8.92 15.21
N TYR A 272 -9.32 9.06 16.30
CA TYR A 272 -8.55 8.01 16.96
C TYR A 272 -9.16 7.69 18.31
N GLU A 273 -9.37 6.41 18.62
CA GLU A 273 -9.94 6.00 19.92
C GLU A 273 -8.92 6.08 21.07
N ALA A 274 -7.62 5.99 20.76
CA ALA A 274 -6.56 5.85 21.76
C ALA A 274 -6.01 7.17 22.31
N ASP A 275 -6.15 8.28 21.57
CA ASP A 275 -5.60 9.57 21.94
C ASP A 275 -6.42 10.73 21.35
N ASP A 276 -6.21 11.95 21.88
CA ASP A 276 -6.87 13.18 21.40
C ASP A 276 -6.17 13.72 20.12
N SER A 277 -5.86 12.85 19.16
CA SER A 277 -5.19 13.21 17.90
C SER A 277 -6.14 13.37 16.71
N ASP A 278 -7.42 13.53 16.97
CA ASP A 278 -8.42 13.81 15.95
C ASP A 278 -8.04 15.01 15.10
N TYR A 279 -8.26 14.91 13.80
CA TYR A 279 -8.02 16.02 12.90
C TYR A 279 -8.99 16.07 11.72
N SER A 280 -9.06 17.24 11.13
CA SER A 280 -9.79 17.47 9.89
C SER A 280 -8.85 17.98 8.82
N VAL A 281 -9.07 17.53 7.60
CA VAL A 281 -8.33 17.95 6.42
C VAL A 281 -9.30 18.49 5.38
N VAL A 282 -8.95 19.59 4.74
CA VAL A 282 -9.63 20.05 3.55
C VAL A 282 -8.58 20.35 2.47
N GLY A 283 -8.86 19.93 1.27
CA GLY A 283 -7.88 20.09 0.19
C GLY A 283 -8.49 20.15 -1.20
N ALA A 284 -7.59 20.42 -2.14
CA ALA A 284 -7.88 20.34 -3.57
C ALA A 284 -6.68 19.74 -4.28
N LYS A 285 -6.93 18.77 -5.17
CA LYS A 285 -5.89 18.08 -5.94
C LYS A 285 -6.30 17.92 -7.40
N VAL A 286 -5.30 17.88 -8.26
CA VAL A 286 -5.42 17.54 -9.68
C VAL A 286 -4.57 16.32 -9.94
N SER A 287 -5.11 15.35 -10.65
CA SER A 287 -4.35 14.20 -11.16
C SER A 287 -4.18 14.34 -12.69
N PHE A 288 -3.02 13.97 -13.23
CA PHE A 288 -2.68 14.06 -14.65
C PHE A 288 -1.88 12.86 -15.15
#